data_e00547b733b1bd68599a83c6f5def3c6
#
_entry.id   e00547b733b1bd68599a83c6f5def3c6
#
_cell.length_a   1.000
_cell.length_b   1.000
_cell.length_c   1.000
_cell.angle_alpha   90.00
_cell.angle_beta   90.00
_cell.angle_gamma   90.00
#
_symmetry.space_group_name_H-M   'P 1'
#
loop_
_entity.id
_entity.type
_entity.pdbx_description
1 polymer ?
#
loop_
_entity_poly.entity_id
_entity_poly.type
_entity_poly.pdbx_seq_one_letter_code
_entity_poly.pdbx_strand_id
1 'polypeptide(L)'
;MMVDTRKQVQDTIAMADKRGAQIVDEAKGTAKIEGDRLVSAAKAEIEQEVARAKEALREQVAALAIAGAEKILRREVDAKAHADLLAQLKQELR
;
A
#
# COMPACT_ATOMS: atom_id res chain seq x y z
N MET A 1 -41.58 42.46 -36.97
CA MET A 1 -41.89 41.17 -36.39
C MET A 1 -40.86 40.08 -36.73
N MET A 2 -40.52 39.86 -38.01
CA MET A 2 -39.55 38.86 -38.43
C MET A 2 -38.12 39.13 -37.88
N VAL A 3 -37.70 40.37 -37.80
CA VAL A 3 -36.39 40.79 -37.32
C VAL A 3 -36.23 40.49 -35.83
N ASP A 4 -37.26 40.75 -35.05
CA ASP A 4 -37.24 40.48 -33.60
C ASP A 4 -37.20 38.99 -33.27
N THR A 5 -37.90 38.17 -34.05
CA THR A 5 -37.90 36.73 -33.90
C THR A 5 -36.52 36.15 -34.22
N ARG A 6 -35.87 36.58 -35.28
CA ARG A 6 -34.54 36.17 -35.67
C ARG A 6 -33.53 36.55 -34.60
N LYS A 7 -33.62 37.76 -34.05
CA LYS A 7 -32.76 38.24 -33.00
C LYS A 7 -32.93 37.40 -31.73
N GLN A 8 -34.19 37.10 -31.36
CA GLN A 8 -34.47 36.22 -30.20
C GLN A 8 -33.88 34.83 -30.36
N VAL A 9 -33.99 34.26 -31.56
CA VAL A 9 -33.41 32.93 -31.85
C VAL A 9 -31.89 32.98 -31.76
N GLN A 10 -31.26 33.99 -32.35
CA GLN A 10 -29.79 34.16 -32.27
C GLN A 10 -29.32 34.36 -30.84
N ASP A 11 -30.04 35.18 -30.05
CA ASP A 11 -29.71 35.40 -28.65
C ASP A 11 -29.87 34.12 -27.83
N THR A 12 -30.91 33.35 -28.10
CA THR A 12 -31.13 32.06 -27.42
C THR A 12 -30.03 31.07 -27.75
N ILE A 13 -29.61 30.98 -29.01
CA ILE A 13 -28.50 30.09 -29.42
C ILE A 13 -27.19 30.53 -28.77
N ALA A 14 -26.90 31.85 -28.75
CA ALA A 14 -25.70 32.38 -28.12
C ALA A 14 -25.67 32.10 -26.64
N MET A 15 -26.80 32.25 -25.95
CA MET A 15 -26.92 31.92 -24.52
C MET A 15 -26.74 30.43 -24.28
N ALA A 16 -27.32 29.58 -25.14
CA ALA A 16 -27.19 28.13 -25.02
C ALA A 16 -25.72 27.68 -25.23
N ASP A 17 -25.04 28.25 -26.21
CA ASP A 17 -23.64 27.99 -26.50
C ASP A 17 -22.75 28.38 -25.29
N LYS A 18 -23.01 29.58 -24.75
CA LYS A 18 -22.27 30.07 -23.57
C LYS A 18 -22.51 29.18 -22.38
N ARG A 19 -23.74 28.77 -22.12
CA ARG A 19 -24.07 27.89 -21.03
C ARG A 19 -23.45 26.50 -21.22
N GLY A 20 -23.49 26.00 -22.46
CA GLY A 20 -22.83 24.73 -22.80
C GLY A 20 -21.34 24.76 -22.50
N ALA A 21 -20.65 25.84 -22.89
CA ALA A 21 -19.22 26.02 -22.60
C ALA A 21 -18.96 26.07 -21.09
N GLN A 22 -19.81 26.76 -20.33
CA GLN A 22 -19.70 26.82 -18.87
C GLN A 22 -19.88 25.45 -18.24
N ILE A 23 -20.85 24.66 -18.69
CA ILE A 23 -21.10 23.30 -18.18
C ILE A 23 -19.88 22.41 -18.44
N VAL A 24 -19.29 22.50 -19.63
CA VAL A 24 -18.08 21.74 -19.99
C VAL A 24 -16.91 22.13 -19.08
N ASP A 25 -16.69 23.45 -18.91
CA ASP A 25 -15.62 23.94 -18.04
C ASP A 25 -15.79 23.49 -16.57
N GLU A 26 -17.00 23.59 -16.05
CA GLU A 26 -17.33 23.12 -14.71
C GLU A 26 -17.10 21.61 -14.57
N ALA A 27 -17.52 20.84 -15.57
CA ALA A 27 -17.32 19.39 -15.58
C ALA A 27 -15.84 19.03 -15.62
N LYS A 28 -15.03 19.73 -16.41
CA LYS A 28 -13.58 19.55 -16.45
C LYS A 28 -12.93 19.86 -15.11
N GLY A 29 -13.34 20.96 -14.48
CA GLY A 29 -12.85 21.34 -13.15
C GLY A 29 -13.19 20.30 -12.09
N THR A 30 -14.44 19.84 -12.07
CA THR A 30 -14.89 18.80 -11.16
C THR A 30 -14.14 17.48 -11.38
N ALA A 31 -13.96 17.09 -12.64
CA ALA A 31 -13.26 15.88 -13.01
C ALA A 31 -11.79 15.94 -12.55
N LYS A 32 -11.14 17.09 -12.69
CA LYS A 32 -9.76 17.27 -12.23
C LYS A 32 -9.65 17.15 -10.72
N ILE A 33 -10.53 17.81 -9.99
CA ILE A 33 -10.55 17.76 -8.51
C ILE A 33 -10.79 16.32 -8.04
N GLU A 34 -11.77 15.63 -8.62
CA GLU A 34 -12.07 14.23 -8.27
C GLU A 34 -10.92 13.31 -8.65
N GLY A 35 -10.30 13.50 -9.80
CA GLY A 35 -9.14 12.74 -10.24
C GLY A 35 -7.97 12.91 -9.29
N ASP A 36 -7.65 14.14 -8.91
CA ASP A 36 -6.57 14.43 -7.95
C ASP A 36 -6.85 13.82 -6.59
N ARG A 37 -8.13 13.88 -6.13
CA ARG A 37 -8.55 13.25 -4.88
C ARG A 37 -8.36 11.74 -4.90
N LEU A 38 -8.75 11.10 -5.99
CA LEU A 38 -8.62 9.64 -6.15
C LEU A 38 -7.16 9.21 -6.20
N VAL A 39 -6.31 9.94 -6.91
CA VAL A 39 -4.87 9.67 -6.96
C VAL A 39 -4.23 9.82 -5.58
N SER A 40 -4.58 10.89 -4.87
CA SER A 40 -4.10 11.15 -3.51
C SER A 40 -4.51 10.05 -2.55
N ALA A 41 -5.78 9.61 -2.61
CA ALA A 41 -6.30 8.52 -1.79
C ALA A 41 -5.62 7.20 -2.11
N ALA A 42 -5.40 6.91 -3.40
CA ALA A 42 -4.71 5.69 -3.84
C ALA A 42 -3.26 5.66 -3.36
N LYS A 43 -2.54 6.79 -3.41
CA LYS A 43 -1.18 6.90 -2.89
C LYS A 43 -1.12 6.65 -1.38
N ALA A 44 -2.06 7.23 -0.62
CA ALA A 44 -2.16 7.02 0.82
C ALA A 44 -2.43 5.55 1.15
N GLU A 45 -3.30 4.90 0.40
CA GLU A 45 -3.61 3.47 0.57
C GLU A 45 -2.39 2.60 0.28
N ILE A 46 -1.64 2.90 -0.79
CA ILE A 46 -0.40 2.19 -1.14
C ILE A 46 0.63 2.35 -0.02
N GLU A 47 0.80 3.55 0.53
CA GLU A 47 1.72 3.77 1.65
C GLU A 47 1.35 2.94 2.88
N GLN A 48 0.05 2.83 3.18
CA GLN A 48 -0.42 1.98 4.28
C GLN A 48 -0.16 0.51 4.01
N GLU A 49 -0.38 0.03 2.78
CA GLU A 49 -0.10 -1.36 2.40
C GLU A 49 1.39 -1.68 2.49
N VAL A 50 2.25 -0.77 2.03
CA VAL A 50 3.71 -0.91 2.14
C VAL A 50 4.13 -0.98 3.60
N ALA A 51 3.58 -0.13 4.47
CA ALA A 51 3.88 -0.14 5.90
C ALA A 51 3.46 -1.46 6.55
N ARG A 52 2.27 -1.98 6.22
CA ARG A 52 1.78 -3.29 6.70
C ARG A 52 2.66 -4.43 6.23
N ALA A 53 3.06 -4.42 4.97
CA ALA A 53 3.93 -5.45 4.40
C ALA A 53 5.30 -5.45 5.08
N LYS A 54 5.87 -4.28 5.35
CA LYS A 54 7.13 -4.15 6.09
C LYS A 54 7.02 -4.69 7.51
N GLU A 55 5.93 -4.38 8.21
CA GLU A 55 5.70 -4.86 9.57
C GLU A 55 5.53 -6.38 9.61
N ALA A 56 4.74 -6.94 8.68
CA ALA A 56 4.57 -8.38 8.56
C ALA A 56 5.89 -9.07 8.25
N LEU A 57 6.71 -8.48 7.38
CA LEU A 57 8.03 -9.00 7.05
C LEU A 57 8.96 -8.97 8.25
N ARG A 58 8.96 -7.90 9.05
CA ARG A 58 9.74 -7.81 10.28
C ARG A 58 9.36 -8.91 11.26
N GLU A 59 8.07 -9.17 11.45
CA GLU A 59 7.58 -10.23 12.31
C GLU A 59 8.05 -11.61 11.83
N GLN A 60 7.98 -11.86 10.53
CA GLN A 60 8.44 -13.11 9.94
C GLN A 60 9.95 -13.30 10.09
N VAL A 61 10.72 -12.24 9.85
CA VAL A 61 12.19 -12.29 10.02
C VAL A 61 12.55 -12.51 11.48
N ALA A 62 11.88 -11.82 12.41
CA ALA A 62 12.09 -12.01 13.83
C ALA A 62 11.80 -13.45 14.28
N ALA A 63 10.66 -14.01 13.83
CA ALA A 63 10.28 -15.38 14.12
C ALA A 63 11.31 -16.38 13.57
N LEU A 64 11.77 -16.15 12.35
CA LEU A 64 12.78 -16.98 11.71
C LEU A 64 14.12 -16.90 12.43
N ALA A 65 14.52 -15.70 12.86
CA ALA A 65 15.75 -15.50 13.61
C ALA A 65 15.72 -16.22 14.97
N ILE A 66 14.59 -16.13 15.67
CA ILE A 66 14.40 -16.83 16.96
C ILE A 66 14.42 -18.34 16.73
N ALA A 67 13.73 -18.86 15.73
CA ALA A 67 13.71 -20.29 15.41
C ALA A 67 15.11 -20.79 15.05
N GLY A 68 15.87 -20.01 14.27
CA GLY A 68 17.25 -20.33 13.92
C GLY A 68 18.17 -20.34 15.14
N ALA A 69 18.04 -19.33 16.01
CA ALA A 69 18.81 -19.25 17.25
C ALA A 69 18.50 -20.42 18.19
N GLU A 70 17.24 -20.81 18.32
CA GLU A 70 16.84 -21.97 19.12
C GLU A 70 17.45 -23.26 18.57
N LYS A 71 17.46 -23.46 17.28
CA LYS A 71 18.08 -24.63 16.66
C LYS A 71 19.59 -24.69 16.93
N ILE A 72 20.27 -23.57 16.82
CA ILE A 72 21.72 -23.49 17.06
C ILE A 72 22.01 -23.77 18.54
N LEU A 73 21.26 -23.18 19.46
CA LEU A 73 21.41 -23.39 20.87
C LEU A 73 21.17 -24.86 21.29
N ARG A 74 20.14 -25.48 20.72
CA ARG A 74 19.85 -26.91 20.97
C ARG A 74 21.00 -27.80 20.52
N ARG A 75 21.56 -27.54 19.35
CA ARG A 75 22.70 -28.29 18.84
C ARG A 75 23.92 -28.14 19.74
N GLU A 76 24.22 -26.93 20.20
CA GLU A 76 25.33 -26.71 21.11
C GLU A 76 25.14 -27.39 22.47
N VAL A 77 23.94 -27.30 23.04
CA VAL A 77 23.58 -27.98 24.27
C VAL A 77 23.68 -29.49 24.09
N ASP A 78 23.17 -30.03 23.01
CA ASP A 78 23.24 -31.45 22.71
C ASP A 78 24.68 -31.92 22.51
N ALA A 79 25.51 -31.15 21.81
CA ALA A 79 26.90 -31.45 21.59
C ALA A 79 27.71 -31.45 22.92
N LYS A 80 27.43 -30.48 23.79
CA LYS A 80 28.04 -30.36 25.09
C LYS A 80 27.61 -31.52 26.01
N ALA A 81 26.33 -31.82 26.04
CA ALA A 81 25.81 -32.98 26.81
C ALA A 81 26.41 -34.28 26.32
N HIS A 82 26.56 -34.44 25.00
CA HIS A 82 27.18 -35.61 24.39
C HIS A 82 28.65 -35.73 24.74
N ALA A 83 29.38 -34.63 24.72
CA ALA A 83 30.80 -34.59 25.10
C ALA A 83 31.01 -34.96 26.60
N ASP A 84 30.15 -34.44 27.47
CA ASP A 84 30.15 -34.76 28.88
C ASP A 84 29.87 -36.25 29.12
N LEU A 85 28.90 -36.81 28.41
CA LEU A 85 28.57 -38.23 28.48
C LEU A 85 29.73 -39.10 28.04
N LEU A 86 30.41 -38.75 26.95
CA LEU A 86 31.58 -39.45 26.44
C LEU A 86 32.75 -39.37 27.43
N ALA A 87 32.95 -38.23 28.07
CA ALA A 87 33.97 -38.04 29.09
C ALA A 87 33.72 -38.93 30.31
N GLN A 88 32.47 -39.05 30.75
CA GLN A 88 32.07 -39.95 31.85
C GLN A 88 32.30 -41.41 31.48
N LEU A 89 31.95 -41.81 30.27
CA LEU A 89 32.20 -43.18 29.80
C LEU A 89 33.68 -43.52 29.76
N LYS A 90 34.52 -42.58 29.36
CA LYS A 90 35.98 -42.76 29.39
C LYS A 90 36.51 -42.96 30.80
N GLN A 91 35.97 -42.24 31.78
CA GLN A 91 36.36 -42.43 33.19
C GLN A 91 35.89 -43.75 33.73
N GLU A 92 34.73 -44.22 33.36
CA GLU A 92 34.22 -45.54 33.79
C GLU A 92 35.00 -46.72 33.22
N LEU A 93 35.57 -46.54 32.03
CA LEU A 93 36.38 -47.57 31.36
C LEU A 93 37.79 -47.68 31.92
N ARG A 94 38.21 -46.73 32.68
CA ARG A 94 39.51 -46.77 33.39
C ARG A 94 39.36 -47.39 34.72
#